data_3fbbeafbc720a863d93af1c907d12823
#
_entry.id   3fbbeafbc720a863d93af1c907d12823
#
_cell.length_a   1.000
_cell.length_b   1.000
_cell.length_c   1.000
_cell.angle_alpha   90.00
_cell.angle_beta   90.00
_cell.angle_gamma   90.00
#
_symmetry.space_group_name_H-M   'P 1'
#
loop_
_entity.id
_entity.type
_entity.pdbx_description
1 polymer ?
#
loop_
_entity_poly.entity_id
_entity_poly.type
_entity_poly.pdbx_seq_one_letter_code
_entity_poly.pdbx_strand_id
1 'polypeptide(L)'
;IAQVNTSAGELSNASTQVSATSQLLSQATSEQASSLEQTTAAMEQMSASIAQNTDNAKTTDSIARQSAADALAGGEAVRSTVAAMKSIAGKISIIDDIAYRTDLLALNAAIEAARAGEHGKGFAVVAAEVRKLAERSQIAAQEIGELASSSVETAERAGSLFETMLPSIRKTADLVGEITAASEEQTTGADQISQAMAQLNTVTQQNAATAEELSATAEEMNAQAENLNELMAQFTLAGNNQVMPARPGRIARPGKAKRESAANHSLKDYERF
;
A
#
# COMPACT_ATOMS: atom_id res chain seq x y z
N ILE A 1 4.06 72.25 16.97
CA ILE A 1 5.04 71.51 17.77
C ILE A 1 4.35 70.37 18.50
N ALA A 2 3.29 70.58 19.29
CA ALA A 2 2.58 69.53 20.02
C ALA A 2 2.08 68.42 19.04
N GLN A 3 1.55 68.79 17.91
CA GLN A 3 1.05 67.85 16.87
C GLN A 3 2.22 67.03 16.27
N VAL A 4 3.37 67.64 16.03
CA VAL A 4 4.56 66.91 15.50
C VAL A 4 5.08 65.90 16.53
N ASN A 5 5.15 66.27 17.82
CA ASN A 5 5.55 65.32 18.87
C ASN A 5 4.53 64.16 18.98
N THR A 6 3.24 64.42 18.84
CA THR A 6 2.23 63.36 18.82
C THR A 6 2.47 62.41 17.65
N SER A 7 2.65 63.00 16.44
CA SER A 7 2.90 62.16 15.23
C SER A 7 4.24 61.40 15.28
N ALA A 8 5.28 61.98 15.87
CA ALA A 8 6.55 61.25 16.10
C ALA A 8 6.36 60.07 17.07
N GLY A 9 5.59 60.28 18.14
CA GLY A 9 5.24 59.16 19.07
C GLY A 9 4.38 58.07 18.40
N GLU A 10 3.43 58.45 17.56
CA GLU A 10 2.63 57.50 16.77
C GLU A 10 3.50 56.74 15.77
N LEU A 11 4.48 57.40 15.12
CA LEU A 11 5.42 56.78 14.21
C LEU A 11 6.33 55.75 14.94
N SER A 12 6.86 56.09 16.12
CA SER A 12 7.67 55.19 16.93
C SER A 12 6.86 53.94 17.35
N ASN A 13 5.60 54.12 17.76
CA ASN A 13 4.73 53.00 18.11
C ASN A 13 4.45 52.10 16.89
N ALA A 14 4.17 52.70 15.72
CA ALA A 14 3.96 51.98 14.47
C ALA A 14 5.21 51.17 14.05
N SER A 15 6.42 51.80 14.17
CA SER A 15 7.70 51.13 13.93
C SER A 15 7.92 49.93 14.83
N THR A 16 7.64 50.06 16.11
CA THR A 16 7.73 48.96 17.08
C THR A 16 6.80 47.82 16.70
N GLN A 17 5.58 48.13 16.27
CA GLN A 17 4.60 47.12 15.84
C GLN A 17 5.02 46.43 14.53
N VAL A 18 5.58 47.18 13.56
CA VAL A 18 6.13 46.59 12.33
C VAL A 18 7.32 45.69 12.63
N SER A 19 8.25 46.12 13.50
CA SER A 19 9.37 45.27 13.92
C SER A 19 8.90 43.96 14.58
N ALA A 20 7.95 44.04 15.51
CA ALA A 20 7.40 42.84 16.15
C ALA A 20 6.71 41.90 15.13
N THR A 21 5.97 42.46 14.18
CA THR A 21 5.33 41.69 13.12
C THR A 21 6.35 41.03 12.19
N SER A 22 7.41 41.74 11.86
CA SER A 22 8.55 41.25 11.06
C SER A 22 9.23 40.04 11.73
N GLN A 23 9.47 40.12 13.04
CA GLN A 23 10.02 38.98 13.81
C GLN A 23 9.12 37.79 13.81
N LEU A 24 7.79 37.98 13.99
CA LEU A 24 6.80 36.89 13.89
C LEU A 24 6.78 36.28 12.49
N LEU A 25 6.85 37.11 11.45
CA LEU A 25 6.92 36.65 10.06
C LEU A 25 8.19 35.82 9.81
N SER A 26 9.34 36.28 10.29
CA SER A 26 10.62 35.55 10.19
C SER A 26 10.54 34.18 10.87
N GLN A 27 9.98 34.13 12.09
CA GLN A 27 9.79 32.87 12.79
C GLN A 27 8.85 31.93 12.03
N ALA A 28 7.67 32.41 11.61
CA ALA A 28 6.71 31.62 10.85
C ALA A 28 7.31 31.08 9.53
N THR A 29 8.13 31.90 8.88
CA THR A 29 8.84 31.53 7.64
C THR A 29 9.87 30.45 7.89
N SER A 30 10.60 30.49 9.01
CA SER A 30 11.54 29.44 9.40
C SER A 30 10.84 28.12 9.70
N GLU A 31 9.71 28.16 10.42
CA GLU A 31 8.88 26.97 10.67
C GLU A 31 8.30 26.40 9.37
N GLN A 32 7.88 27.27 8.45
CA GLN A 32 7.40 26.88 7.14
C GLN A 32 8.51 26.24 6.29
N ALA A 33 9.74 26.76 6.30
CA ALA A 33 10.89 26.20 5.61
C ALA A 33 11.19 24.78 6.11
N SER A 34 11.19 24.57 7.43
CA SER A 34 11.37 23.22 8.01
C SER A 34 10.26 22.25 7.60
N SER A 35 9.00 22.71 7.58
CA SER A 35 7.86 21.89 7.14
C SER A 35 7.95 21.54 5.67
N LEU A 36 8.43 22.46 4.83
CA LEU A 36 8.69 22.24 3.41
C LEU A 36 9.76 21.17 3.18
N GLU A 37 10.87 21.25 3.90
CA GLU A 37 11.93 20.23 3.82
C GLU A 37 11.41 18.84 4.17
N GLN A 38 10.65 18.71 5.26
CA GLN A 38 10.05 17.44 5.66
C GLN A 38 9.05 16.93 4.61
N THR A 39 8.22 17.82 4.06
CA THR A 39 7.24 17.45 3.04
C THR A 39 7.93 17.03 1.74
N THR A 40 9.00 17.73 1.36
CA THR A 40 9.79 17.37 0.16
C THR A 40 10.43 15.99 0.32
N ALA A 41 11.03 15.70 1.47
CA ALA A 41 11.59 14.37 1.76
C ALA A 41 10.52 13.27 1.75
N ALA A 42 9.32 13.54 2.28
CA ALA A 42 8.19 12.62 2.23
C ALA A 42 7.70 12.38 0.78
N MET A 43 7.71 13.42 -0.06
CA MET A 43 7.36 13.31 -1.48
C MET A 43 8.38 12.50 -2.28
N GLU A 44 9.68 12.66 -2.00
CA GLU A 44 10.73 11.83 -2.62
C GLU A 44 10.56 10.35 -2.25
N GLN A 45 10.28 10.06 -0.98
CA GLN A 45 10.00 8.69 -0.53
C GLN A 45 8.72 8.13 -1.16
N MET A 46 7.68 8.96 -1.30
CA MET A 46 6.44 8.58 -1.97
C MET A 46 6.69 8.24 -3.45
N SER A 47 7.44 9.08 -4.18
CA SER A 47 7.79 8.84 -5.58
C SER A 47 8.58 7.54 -5.75
N ALA A 48 9.54 7.26 -4.86
CA ALA A 48 10.28 6.00 -4.87
C ALA A 48 9.34 4.79 -4.61
N SER A 49 8.40 4.92 -3.68
CA SER A 49 7.41 3.86 -3.39
C SER A 49 6.46 3.61 -4.56
N ILE A 50 6.01 4.66 -5.26
CA ILE A 50 5.17 4.54 -6.46
C ILE A 50 5.94 3.85 -7.59
N ALA A 51 7.21 4.22 -7.81
CA ALA A 51 8.06 3.57 -8.80
C ALA A 51 8.25 2.08 -8.49
N GLN A 52 8.48 1.73 -7.23
CA GLN A 52 8.58 0.34 -6.79
C GLN A 52 7.26 -0.42 -6.97
N ASN A 53 6.11 0.20 -6.68
CA ASN A 53 4.80 -0.39 -6.91
C ASN A 53 4.55 -0.68 -8.39
N THR A 54 4.94 0.24 -9.26
CA THR A 54 4.85 0.08 -10.71
C THR A 54 5.70 -1.10 -11.20
N ASP A 55 6.92 -1.26 -10.70
CA ASP A 55 7.80 -2.37 -11.05
C ASP A 55 7.28 -3.71 -10.54
N ASN A 56 6.81 -3.74 -9.28
CA ASN A 56 6.15 -4.90 -8.68
C ASN A 56 4.90 -5.31 -9.47
N ALA A 57 4.09 -4.34 -9.89
CA ALA A 57 2.91 -4.60 -10.70
C ALA A 57 3.28 -5.20 -12.06
N LYS A 58 4.25 -4.63 -12.77
CA LYS A 58 4.74 -5.19 -14.06
C LYS A 58 5.29 -6.60 -13.91
N THR A 59 6.04 -6.85 -12.85
CA THR A 59 6.56 -8.20 -12.55
C THR A 59 5.42 -9.18 -12.25
N THR A 60 4.43 -8.76 -11.48
CA THR A 60 3.27 -9.59 -11.13
C THR A 60 2.39 -9.88 -12.36
N ASP A 61 2.20 -8.91 -13.27
CA ASP A 61 1.51 -9.12 -14.55
C ASP A 61 2.21 -10.19 -15.38
N SER A 62 3.54 -10.10 -15.49
CA SER A 62 4.34 -11.10 -16.20
C SER A 62 4.18 -12.49 -15.60
N ILE A 63 4.23 -12.62 -14.28
CA ILE A 63 4.02 -13.90 -13.57
C ILE A 63 2.61 -14.42 -13.81
N ALA A 64 1.60 -13.57 -13.74
CA ALA A 64 0.21 -13.96 -13.96
C ALA A 64 0.00 -14.46 -15.40
N ARG A 65 0.55 -13.78 -16.40
CA ARG A 65 0.50 -14.22 -17.81
C ARG A 65 1.20 -15.56 -18.02
N GLN A 66 2.38 -15.73 -17.45
CA GLN A 66 3.09 -17.01 -17.50
C GLN A 66 2.30 -18.13 -16.83
N SER A 67 1.75 -17.86 -15.63
CA SER A 67 0.92 -18.82 -14.91
C SER A 67 -0.34 -19.21 -15.69
N ALA A 68 -0.94 -18.27 -16.43
CA ALA A 68 -2.08 -18.56 -17.30
C ALA A 68 -1.67 -19.50 -18.47
N ALA A 69 -0.50 -19.26 -19.05
CA ALA A 69 0.03 -20.14 -20.11
C ALA A 69 0.34 -21.55 -19.58
N ASP A 70 0.97 -21.63 -18.40
CA ASP A 70 1.28 -22.90 -17.75
C ASP A 70 0.02 -23.67 -17.36
N ALA A 71 -1.02 -22.98 -16.87
CA ALA A 71 -2.31 -23.59 -16.56
C ALA A 71 -2.99 -24.15 -17.80
N LEU A 72 -2.91 -23.45 -18.94
CA LEU A 72 -3.43 -23.95 -20.22
C LEU A 72 -2.69 -25.22 -20.67
N ALA A 73 -1.37 -25.19 -20.64
CA ALA A 73 -0.53 -26.33 -21.02
C ALA A 73 -0.77 -27.53 -20.08
N GLY A 74 -0.87 -27.28 -18.78
CA GLY A 74 -1.21 -28.29 -17.77
C GLY A 74 -2.58 -28.91 -18.01
N GLY A 75 -3.59 -28.09 -18.31
CA GLY A 75 -4.93 -28.56 -18.65
C GLY A 75 -4.96 -29.45 -19.90
N GLU A 76 -4.16 -29.13 -20.91
CA GLU A 76 -4.04 -29.93 -22.15
C GLU A 76 -3.33 -31.27 -21.90
N ALA A 77 -2.25 -31.26 -21.10
CA ALA A 77 -1.56 -32.46 -20.68
C ALA A 77 -2.49 -33.42 -19.88
N VAL A 78 -3.32 -32.86 -18.99
CA VAL A 78 -4.32 -33.64 -18.24
C VAL A 78 -5.36 -34.23 -19.18
N ARG A 79 -5.90 -33.48 -20.15
CA ARG A 79 -6.85 -34.00 -21.16
C ARG A 79 -6.23 -35.14 -21.97
N SER A 80 -4.97 -35.05 -22.35
CA SER A 80 -4.23 -36.11 -23.03
C SER A 80 -4.12 -37.34 -22.14
N THR A 81 -3.82 -37.16 -20.87
CA THR A 81 -3.72 -38.25 -19.87
C THR A 81 -5.08 -38.95 -19.69
N VAL A 82 -6.19 -38.21 -19.61
CA VAL A 82 -7.56 -38.75 -19.55
C VAL A 82 -7.85 -39.59 -20.78
N ALA A 83 -7.52 -39.11 -21.98
CA ALA A 83 -7.73 -39.86 -23.21
C ALA A 83 -6.93 -41.17 -23.25
N ALA A 84 -5.67 -41.14 -22.79
CA ALA A 84 -4.82 -42.31 -22.70
C ALA A 84 -5.36 -43.34 -21.68
N MET A 85 -5.79 -42.90 -20.50
CA MET A 85 -6.36 -43.76 -19.47
C MET A 85 -7.71 -44.38 -19.91
N LYS A 86 -8.58 -43.66 -20.59
CA LYS A 86 -9.79 -44.19 -21.20
C LYS A 86 -9.48 -45.26 -22.26
N SER A 87 -8.43 -45.06 -23.05
CA SER A 87 -7.96 -46.07 -23.99
C SER A 87 -7.44 -47.33 -23.30
N ILE A 88 -6.70 -47.15 -22.20
CA ILE A 88 -6.22 -48.28 -21.37
C ILE A 88 -7.41 -49.03 -20.78
N ALA A 89 -8.36 -48.35 -20.17
CA ALA A 89 -9.58 -48.98 -19.62
C ALA A 89 -10.33 -49.79 -20.67
N GLY A 90 -10.48 -49.26 -21.88
CA GLY A 90 -11.08 -50.00 -22.99
C GLY A 90 -10.28 -51.24 -23.40
N LYS A 91 -8.95 -51.17 -23.42
CA LYS A 91 -8.10 -52.35 -23.74
C LYS A 91 -8.15 -53.41 -22.61
N ILE A 92 -8.20 -52.97 -21.36
CA ILE A 92 -8.35 -53.88 -20.22
C ILE A 92 -9.70 -54.61 -20.22
N SER A 93 -10.77 -53.94 -20.61
CA SER A 93 -12.08 -54.59 -20.79
C SER A 93 -12.02 -55.72 -21.84
N ILE A 94 -11.25 -55.52 -22.91
CA ILE A 94 -11.05 -56.60 -23.92
C ILE A 94 -10.23 -57.75 -23.32
N ILE A 95 -9.23 -57.46 -22.49
CA ILE A 95 -8.42 -58.51 -21.80
C ILE A 95 -9.28 -59.30 -20.84
N ASP A 96 -10.18 -58.64 -20.10
CA ASP A 96 -11.15 -59.31 -19.23
C ASP A 96 -12.05 -60.27 -19.99
N ASP A 97 -12.60 -59.85 -21.15
CA ASP A 97 -13.42 -60.70 -22.05
C ASP A 97 -12.60 -61.89 -22.59
N ILE A 98 -11.35 -61.66 -22.98
CA ILE A 98 -10.46 -62.74 -23.42
C ILE A 98 -10.19 -63.76 -22.29
N ALA A 99 -9.94 -63.26 -21.08
CA ALA A 99 -9.73 -64.13 -19.93
C ALA A 99 -10.96 -64.94 -19.60
N TYR A 100 -12.15 -64.30 -19.62
CA TYR A 100 -13.45 -64.99 -19.44
C TYR A 100 -13.68 -66.08 -20.51
N ARG A 101 -13.46 -65.79 -21.79
CA ARG A 101 -13.58 -66.81 -22.87
C ARG A 101 -12.55 -67.91 -22.73
N THR A 102 -11.36 -67.61 -22.27
CA THR A 102 -10.30 -68.60 -22.02
C THR A 102 -10.67 -69.54 -20.87
N ASP A 103 -11.31 -68.99 -19.81
CA ASP A 103 -11.85 -69.82 -18.69
C ASP A 103 -12.91 -70.79 -19.22
N LEU A 104 -13.85 -70.33 -20.06
CA LEU A 104 -14.86 -71.17 -20.66
C LEU A 104 -14.28 -72.21 -21.59
N LEU A 105 -13.25 -71.91 -22.38
CA LEU A 105 -12.56 -72.85 -23.24
C LEU A 105 -11.82 -73.95 -22.40
N ALA A 106 -11.15 -73.51 -21.33
CA ALA A 106 -10.48 -74.42 -20.40
C ALA A 106 -11.48 -75.33 -19.69
N LEU A 107 -12.63 -74.84 -19.28
CA LEU A 107 -13.72 -75.64 -18.70
C LEU A 107 -14.22 -76.69 -19.70
N ASN A 108 -14.47 -76.28 -20.94
CA ASN A 108 -14.87 -77.24 -21.97
C ASN A 108 -13.83 -78.32 -22.24
N ALA A 109 -12.52 -77.92 -22.27
CA ALA A 109 -11.43 -78.87 -22.43
C ALA A 109 -11.29 -79.83 -21.21
N ALA A 110 -11.58 -79.35 -20.01
CA ALA A 110 -11.60 -80.19 -18.81
C ALA A 110 -12.75 -81.23 -18.84
N ILE A 111 -13.90 -80.78 -19.31
CA ILE A 111 -15.06 -81.66 -19.49
C ILE A 111 -14.78 -82.79 -20.53
N GLU A 112 -14.21 -82.44 -21.67
CA GLU A 112 -13.83 -83.39 -22.70
C GLU A 112 -12.68 -84.34 -22.26
N ALA A 113 -11.75 -83.85 -21.52
CA ALA A 113 -10.66 -84.60 -20.89
C ALA A 113 -11.23 -85.71 -19.90
N ALA A 114 -12.24 -85.29 -19.10
CA ALA A 114 -12.94 -86.18 -18.22
C ALA A 114 -13.74 -87.29 -19.01
N ARG A 115 -14.25 -86.88 -20.15
CA ARG A 115 -15.00 -87.80 -21.04
C ARG A 115 -14.09 -88.85 -21.70
N ALA A 116 -12.82 -88.51 -21.96
CA ALA A 116 -11.80 -89.43 -22.51
C ALA A 116 -11.23 -90.45 -21.49
N GLY A 117 -11.59 -90.31 -20.21
CA GLY A 117 -11.17 -91.27 -19.15
C GLY A 117 -9.67 -91.32 -18.93
N GLU A 118 -9.08 -92.52 -18.89
CA GLU A 118 -7.64 -92.71 -18.63
C GLU A 118 -6.73 -92.00 -19.66
N HIS A 119 -7.18 -91.90 -20.90
CA HIS A 119 -6.41 -91.22 -21.97
C HIS A 119 -6.47 -89.69 -21.90
N GLY A 120 -7.36 -89.12 -21.10
CA GLY A 120 -7.55 -87.68 -20.94
C GLY A 120 -6.83 -87.07 -19.74
N LYS A 121 -6.21 -87.90 -18.83
CA LYS A 121 -5.63 -87.36 -17.56
C LYS A 121 -4.60 -86.21 -17.74
N GLY A 122 -3.71 -86.34 -18.73
CA GLY A 122 -2.70 -85.30 -19.00
C GLY A 122 -3.39 -83.97 -19.50
N PHE A 123 -4.42 -84.09 -20.33
CA PHE A 123 -5.17 -82.91 -20.79
C PHE A 123 -5.99 -82.22 -19.69
N ALA A 124 -6.52 -83.04 -18.73
CA ALA A 124 -7.28 -82.47 -17.60
C ALA A 124 -6.39 -81.58 -16.71
N VAL A 125 -5.11 -81.97 -16.47
CA VAL A 125 -4.17 -81.15 -15.72
C VAL A 125 -3.86 -79.85 -16.44
N VAL A 126 -3.63 -79.89 -17.76
CA VAL A 126 -3.35 -78.69 -18.54
C VAL A 126 -4.60 -77.77 -18.56
N ALA A 127 -5.78 -78.32 -18.73
CA ALA A 127 -7.06 -77.54 -18.73
C ALA A 127 -7.28 -76.86 -17.37
N ALA A 128 -6.99 -77.57 -16.25
CA ALA A 128 -7.08 -76.95 -14.93
C ALA A 128 -6.09 -75.80 -14.73
N GLU A 129 -4.85 -75.96 -15.22
CA GLU A 129 -3.85 -74.89 -15.09
C GLU A 129 -4.18 -73.67 -16.00
N VAL A 130 -4.66 -73.92 -17.23
CA VAL A 130 -5.14 -72.82 -18.11
C VAL A 130 -6.34 -72.10 -17.49
N ARG A 131 -7.25 -72.82 -16.88
CA ARG A 131 -8.38 -72.24 -16.16
C ARG A 131 -7.93 -71.33 -15.03
N LYS A 132 -7.04 -71.80 -14.19
CA LYS A 132 -6.47 -71.02 -13.09
C LYS A 132 -5.73 -69.76 -13.56
N LEU A 133 -5.03 -69.85 -14.72
CA LEU A 133 -4.36 -68.70 -15.33
C LEU A 133 -5.41 -67.69 -15.87
N ALA A 134 -6.48 -68.17 -16.46
CA ALA A 134 -7.62 -67.34 -16.94
C ALA A 134 -8.27 -66.57 -15.77
N GLU A 135 -8.62 -67.27 -14.67
CA GLU A 135 -9.19 -66.65 -13.47
C GLU A 135 -8.25 -65.56 -12.91
N ARG A 136 -6.96 -65.84 -12.81
CA ARG A 136 -5.96 -64.86 -12.34
C ARG A 136 -5.83 -63.68 -13.30
N SER A 137 -5.90 -63.91 -14.60
CA SER A 137 -5.85 -62.86 -15.62
C SER A 137 -7.08 -61.96 -15.56
N GLN A 138 -8.25 -62.53 -15.29
CA GLN A 138 -9.51 -61.80 -15.12
C GLN A 138 -9.46 -60.91 -13.88
N ILE A 139 -9.02 -61.46 -12.72
CA ILE A 139 -8.86 -60.66 -11.49
C ILE A 139 -7.90 -59.47 -11.73
N ALA A 140 -6.74 -59.74 -12.35
CA ALA A 140 -5.79 -58.70 -12.66
C ALA A 140 -6.34 -57.66 -13.63
N ALA A 141 -7.12 -58.05 -14.62
CA ALA A 141 -7.81 -57.13 -15.57
C ALA A 141 -8.83 -56.23 -14.84
N GLN A 142 -9.64 -56.81 -13.94
CA GLN A 142 -10.57 -56.06 -13.12
C GLN A 142 -9.87 -55.02 -12.23
N GLU A 143 -8.81 -55.42 -11.51
CA GLU A 143 -8.02 -54.53 -10.67
C GLU A 143 -7.41 -53.36 -11.49
N ILE A 144 -6.84 -53.63 -12.67
CA ILE A 144 -6.27 -52.60 -13.54
C ILE A 144 -7.41 -51.72 -14.11
N GLY A 145 -8.58 -52.27 -14.42
CA GLY A 145 -9.76 -51.55 -14.86
C GLY A 145 -10.27 -50.54 -13.83
N GLU A 146 -10.35 -50.98 -12.57
CA GLU A 146 -10.71 -50.11 -11.45
C GLU A 146 -9.66 -48.99 -11.23
N LEU A 147 -8.36 -49.31 -11.28
CA LEU A 147 -7.30 -48.35 -11.15
C LEU A 147 -7.30 -47.33 -12.30
N ALA A 148 -7.55 -47.78 -13.54
CA ALA A 148 -7.68 -46.90 -14.70
C ALA A 148 -8.89 -45.96 -14.57
N SER A 149 -10.02 -46.46 -14.10
CA SER A 149 -11.23 -45.66 -13.86
C SER A 149 -11.01 -44.58 -12.78
N SER A 150 -10.42 -44.98 -11.65
CA SER A 150 -10.06 -44.03 -10.57
C SER A 150 -9.06 -43.00 -11.02
N SER A 151 -8.08 -43.38 -11.87
CA SER A 151 -7.13 -42.48 -12.47
C SER A 151 -7.78 -41.44 -13.41
N VAL A 152 -8.76 -41.89 -14.20
CA VAL A 152 -9.58 -41.00 -15.05
C VAL A 152 -10.33 -39.98 -14.20
N GLU A 153 -11.02 -40.41 -13.16
CA GLU A 153 -11.76 -39.50 -12.27
C GLU A 153 -10.84 -38.46 -11.63
N THR A 154 -9.67 -38.89 -11.15
CA THR A 154 -8.70 -38.00 -10.54
C THR A 154 -8.15 -36.98 -11.56
N ALA A 155 -7.84 -37.41 -12.77
CA ALA A 155 -7.37 -36.57 -13.85
C ALA A 155 -8.47 -35.59 -14.33
N GLU A 156 -9.72 -36.02 -14.45
CA GLU A 156 -10.83 -35.13 -14.81
C GLU A 156 -11.05 -34.05 -13.76
N ARG A 157 -10.95 -34.37 -12.48
CA ARG A 157 -10.96 -33.37 -11.38
C ARG A 157 -9.82 -32.38 -11.49
N ALA A 158 -8.60 -32.85 -11.78
CA ALA A 158 -7.47 -31.97 -12.01
C ALA A 158 -7.67 -31.03 -13.20
N GLY A 159 -8.24 -31.55 -14.30
CA GLY A 159 -8.61 -30.76 -15.47
C GLY A 159 -9.62 -29.65 -15.15
N SER A 160 -10.64 -29.97 -14.39
CA SER A 160 -11.66 -29.00 -13.92
C SER A 160 -11.04 -27.90 -13.04
N LEU A 161 -10.04 -28.24 -12.20
CA LEU A 161 -9.32 -27.23 -11.42
C LEU A 161 -8.55 -26.24 -12.31
N PHE A 162 -7.88 -26.71 -13.37
CA PHE A 162 -7.23 -25.80 -14.32
C PHE A 162 -8.23 -24.88 -15.03
N GLU A 163 -9.40 -25.40 -15.40
CA GLU A 163 -10.46 -24.60 -16.04
C GLU A 163 -10.99 -23.51 -15.11
N THR A 164 -11.11 -23.77 -13.80
CA THR A 164 -11.55 -22.79 -12.83
C THR A 164 -10.45 -21.81 -12.39
N MET A 165 -9.18 -22.23 -12.42
CA MET A 165 -8.04 -21.37 -12.10
C MET A 165 -7.77 -20.31 -13.18
N LEU A 166 -7.91 -20.65 -14.44
CA LEU A 166 -7.55 -19.79 -15.56
C LEU A 166 -8.27 -18.43 -15.55
N PRO A 167 -9.60 -18.35 -15.35
CA PRO A 167 -10.29 -17.06 -15.21
C PRO A 167 -9.80 -16.23 -14.02
N SER A 168 -9.47 -16.88 -12.90
CA SER A 168 -8.96 -16.20 -11.70
C SER A 168 -7.59 -15.59 -11.95
N ILE A 169 -6.70 -16.31 -12.62
CA ILE A 169 -5.36 -15.79 -12.98
C ILE A 169 -5.50 -14.61 -13.97
N ARG A 170 -6.37 -14.71 -14.96
CA ARG A 170 -6.63 -13.61 -15.91
C ARG A 170 -7.15 -12.37 -15.19
N LYS A 171 -8.12 -12.55 -14.28
CA LYS A 171 -8.63 -11.45 -13.47
C LYS A 171 -7.53 -10.80 -12.62
N THR A 172 -6.59 -11.60 -12.10
CA THR A 172 -5.43 -11.05 -11.38
C THR A 172 -4.56 -10.20 -12.31
N ALA A 173 -4.28 -10.64 -13.54
CA ALA A 173 -3.54 -9.86 -14.51
C ALA A 173 -4.25 -8.53 -14.86
N ASP A 174 -5.58 -8.57 -15.03
CA ASP A 174 -6.37 -7.37 -15.30
C ASP A 174 -6.28 -6.35 -14.14
N LEU A 175 -6.46 -6.82 -12.89
CA LEU A 175 -6.36 -5.98 -11.70
C LEU A 175 -4.94 -5.39 -11.52
N VAL A 176 -3.92 -6.14 -11.84
CA VAL A 176 -2.52 -5.67 -11.81
C VAL A 176 -2.29 -4.62 -12.90
N GLY A 177 -2.93 -4.77 -14.06
CA GLY A 177 -2.94 -3.75 -15.10
C GLY A 177 -3.55 -2.43 -14.61
N GLU A 178 -4.68 -2.50 -13.87
CA GLU A 178 -5.30 -1.32 -13.24
C GLU A 178 -4.37 -0.67 -12.20
N ILE A 179 -3.66 -1.47 -11.39
CA ILE A 179 -2.68 -0.96 -10.42
C ILE A 179 -1.54 -0.22 -11.14
N THR A 180 -1.07 -0.75 -12.27
CA THR A 180 -0.02 -0.08 -13.07
C THR A 180 -0.50 1.28 -13.57
N ALA A 181 -1.71 1.36 -14.14
CA ALA A 181 -2.29 2.61 -14.61
C ALA A 181 -2.49 3.63 -13.47
N ALA A 182 -3.01 3.17 -12.31
CA ALA A 182 -3.18 4.03 -11.13
C ALA A 182 -1.82 4.53 -10.59
N SER A 183 -0.78 3.71 -10.63
CA SER A 183 0.57 4.11 -10.20
C SER A 183 1.19 5.15 -11.17
N GLU A 184 0.93 5.06 -12.45
CA GLU A 184 1.36 6.07 -13.44
C GLU A 184 0.64 7.40 -13.21
N GLU A 185 -0.66 7.37 -12.88
CA GLU A 185 -1.41 8.58 -12.51
C GLU A 185 -0.89 9.18 -11.20
N GLN A 186 -0.57 8.34 -10.19
CA GLN A 186 0.05 8.78 -8.95
C GLN A 186 1.42 9.42 -9.18
N THR A 187 2.23 8.90 -10.11
CA THR A 187 3.52 9.51 -10.48
C THR A 187 3.30 10.93 -10.99
N THR A 188 2.34 11.11 -11.90
CA THR A 188 1.99 12.44 -12.44
C THR A 188 1.52 13.38 -11.32
N GLY A 189 0.70 12.90 -10.38
CA GLY A 189 0.25 13.68 -9.24
C GLY A 189 1.39 14.07 -8.29
N ALA A 190 2.32 13.15 -8.02
CA ALA A 190 3.50 13.41 -7.19
C ALA A 190 4.42 14.46 -7.82
N ASP A 191 4.62 14.42 -9.13
CA ASP A 191 5.39 15.42 -9.88
C ASP A 191 4.76 16.82 -9.76
N GLN A 192 3.42 16.91 -9.86
CA GLN A 192 2.70 18.17 -9.70
C GLN A 192 2.84 18.72 -8.28
N ILE A 193 2.75 17.87 -7.26
CA ILE A 193 2.96 18.28 -5.86
C ILE A 193 4.40 18.74 -5.67
N SER A 194 5.40 18.05 -6.23
CA SER A 194 6.81 18.45 -6.16
C SER A 194 7.04 19.83 -6.77
N GLN A 195 6.41 20.13 -7.90
CA GLN A 195 6.47 21.48 -8.51
C GLN A 195 5.82 22.54 -7.62
N ALA A 196 4.68 22.24 -7.00
CA ALA A 196 4.02 23.16 -6.07
C ALA A 196 4.90 23.43 -4.82
N MET A 197 5.58 22.40 -4.30
CA MET A 197 6.52 22.55 -3.19
C MET A 197 7.73 23.44 -3.55
N ALA A 198 8.28 23.31 -4.76
CA ALA A 198 9.33 24.18 -5.25
C ALA A 198 8.86 25.65 -5.32
N GLN A 199 7.63 25.89 -5.73
CA GLN A 199 7.04 27.23 -5.76
C GLN A 199 6.82 27.77 -4.34
N LEU A 200 6.32 26.95 -3.41
CA LEU A 200 6.18 27.32 -1.99
C LEU A 200 7.53 27.64 -1.36
N ASN A 201 8.60 26.92 -1.70
CA ASN A 201 9.95 27.23 -1.24
C ASN A 201 10.40 28.63 -1.70
N THR A 202 10.10 28.99 -2.96
CA THR A 202 10.39 30.34 -3.48
C THR A 202 9.62 31.42 -2.70
N VAL A 203 8.33 31.19 -2.43
CA VAL A 203 7.51 32.13 -1.64
C VAL A 203 8.04 32.24 -0.21
N THR A 204 8.45 31.14 0.39
CA THR A 204 9.05 31.11 1.74
C THR A 204 10.33 31.94 1.80
N GLN A 205 11.22 31.78 0.83
CA GLN A 205 12.45 32.60 0.72
C GLN A 205 12.11 34.09 0.54
N GLN A 206 11.10 34.41 -0.26
CA GLN A 206 10.66 35.78 -0.45
C GLN A 206 10.07 36.37 0.84
N ASN A 207 9.30 35.59 1.60
CA ASN A 207 8.79 36.02 2.90
C ASN A 207 9.91 36.30 3.90
N ALA A 208 10.97 35.47 3.91
CA ALA A 208 12.16 35.71 4.75
C ALA A 208 12.83 37.04 4.39
N ALA A 209 13.08 37.29 3.10
CA ALA A 209 13.65 38.55 2.62
C ALA A 209 12.77 39.76 2.96
N THR A 210 11.44 39.63 2.78
CA THR A 210 10.46 40.65 3.13
C THR A 210 10.47 40.95 4.65
N ALA A 211 10.60 39.93 5.48
CA ALA A 211 10.69 40.10 6.93
C ALA A 211 11.96 40.89 7.33
N GLU A 212 13.10 40.60 6.72
CA GLU A 212 14.34 41.37 6.94
C GLU A 212 14.20 42.83 6.50
N GLU A 213 13.59 43.07 5.33
CA GLU A 213 13.36 44.42 4.80
C GLU A 213 12.40 45.23 5.68
N LEU A 214 11.32 44.60 6.17
CA LEU A 214 10.38 45.21 7.12
C LEU A 214 11.06 45.57 8.43
N SER A 215 11.96 44.70 8.95
CA SER A 215 12.72 44.96 10.15
C SER A 215 13.66 46.20 9.99
N ALA A 216 14.39 46.25 8.89
CA ALA A 216 15.26 47.39 8.57
C ALA A 216 14.45 48.69 8.40
N THR A 217 13.31 48.64 7.71
CA THR A 217 12.39 49.77 7.54
C THR A 217 11.86 50.27 8.89
N ALA A 218 11.49 49.34 9.79
CA ALA A 218 11.01 49.69 11.12
C ALA A 218 12.12 50.37 11.97
N GLU A 219 13.37 49.90 11.89
CA GLU A 219 14.50 50.54 12.54
C GLU A 219 14.75 51.98 12.03
N GLU A 220 14.67 52.17 10.70
CA GLU A 220 14.81 53.49 10.08
C GLU A 220 13.67 54.43 10.49
N MET A 221 12.42 53.93 10.49
CA MET A 221 11.25 54.73 10.94
C MET A 221 11.41 55.11 12.43
N ASN A 222 11.87 54.24 13.27
CA ASN A 222 12.11 54.55 14.70
C ASN A 222 13.19 55.62 14.85
N ALA A 223 14.31 55.52 14.13
CA ALA A 223 15.38 56.53 14.12
C ALA A 223 14.87 57.89 13.61
N GLN A 224 13.98 57.90 12.59
CA GLN A 224 13.33 59.11 12.10
C GLN A 224 12.42 59.75 13.17
N ALA A 225 11.65 58.90 13.88
CA ALA A 225 10.80 59.39 14.98
C ALA A 225 11.59 59.98 16.14
N GLU A 226 12.71 59.37 16.49
CA GLU A 226 13.66 59.91 17.51
C GLU A 226 14.24 61.24 17.06
N ASN A 227 14.73 61.33 15.83
CA ASN A 227 15.27 62.57 15.26
C ASN A 227 14.22 63.72 15.27
N LEU A 228 12.96 63.39 14.93
CA LEU A 228 11.87 64.38 15.00
C LEU A 228 11.65 64.88 16.43
N ASN A 229 11.66 63.97 17.41
CA ASN A 229 11.53 64.33 18.81
C ASN A 229 12.70 65.23 19.31
N GLU A 230 13.94 64.88 18.90
CA GLU A 230 15.10 65.74 19.22
C GLU A 230 15.03 67.10 18.60
N LEU A 231 14.68 67.20 17.31
CA LEU A 231 14.51 68.51 16.64
C LEU A 231 13.43 69.34 17.31
N MET A 232 12.30 68.72 17.72
CA MET A 232 11.24 69.43 18.40
C MET A 232 11.61 69.83 19.84
N ALA A 233 12.49 69.12 20.52
CA ALA A 233 13.00 69.47 21.84
C ALA A 233 13.85 70.78 21.83
N GLN A 234 14.46 71.10 20.66
CA GLN A 234 15.23 72.35 20.49
C GLN A 234 14.30 73.57 20.38
N PHE A 235 13.02 73.38 19.99
CA PHE A 235 12.03 74.43 19.97
C PHE A 235 11.27 74.44 21.30
N THR A 236 11.91 75.04 22.35
CA THR A 236 11.21 75.33 23.60
C THR A 236 10.05 76.26 23.28
N LEU A 237 8.82 75.82 23.54
CA LEU A 237 7.64 76.67 23.47
C LEU A 237 7.83 77.83 24.46
N ALA A 238 8.18 79.02 23.95
CA ALA A 238 8.10 80.25 24.73
C ALA A 238 6.62 80.49 25.09
N GLY A 239 6.21 80.01 26.20
CA GLY A 239 4.86 80.24 26.69
C GLY A 239 4.26 79.05 27.49
N ASN A 240 4.81 78.75 28.59
CA ASN A 240 3.95 78.42 29.73
C ASN A 240 4.70 78.69 31.07
N ASN A 241 4.47 79.91 31.51
CA ASN A 241 4.82 80.35 32.83
C ASN A 241 3.87 79.71 33.87
N GLN A 242 4.47 79.21 34.89
CA GLN A 242 3.90 79.02 36.22
C GLN A 242 2.71 78.03 36.37
N VAL A 243 3.07 76.81 36.59
CA VAL A 243 2.29 76.00 37.52
C VAL A 243 3.03 76.00 38.88
N MET A 244 2.47 76.76 39.85
CA MET A 244 2.91 76.72 41.23
C MET A 244 2.97 75.27 41.75
N PRO A 245 3.99 74.89 42.52
CA PRO A 245 4.04 73.54 43.05
C PRO A 245 2.86 73.36 44.02
N ALA A 246 1.94 72.49 43.67
CA ALA A 246 0.89 72.03 44.61
C ALA A 246 1.57 71.35 45.80
N ARG A 247 1.20 71.82 47.03
CA ARG A 247 1.60 71.22 48.29
C ARG A 247 1.39 69.69 48.26
N PRO A 248 2.34 68.90 48.76
CA PRO A 248 2.17 67.45 48.78
C PRO A 248 1.04 67.08 49.73
N GLY A 249 -0.09 66.63 49.19
CA GLY A 249 -1.19 66.02 49.94
C GLY A 249 -0.71 64.71 50.51
N ARG A 250 -1.00 64.55 51.80
CA ARG A 250 -0.68 63.40 52.65
C ARG A 250 -1.15 62.10 51.95
N ILE A 251 -0.18 61.28 51.54
CA ILE A 251 -0.46 59.92 50.96
C ILE A 251 -1.06 59.06 52.07
N ALA A 252 -2.32 58.68 51.94
CA ALA A 252 -2.93 57.62 52.75
C ALA A 252 -2.29 56.26 52.36
N ARG A 253 -1.87 55.55 53.42
CA ARG A 253 -1.30 54.18 53.23
C ARG A 253 -2.37 53.24 52.65
N PRO A 254 -2.07 52.48 51.58
CA PRO A 254 -2.97 51.44 51.11
C PRO A 254 -2.93 50.23 52.02
N GLY A 255 -4.09 49.76 52.40
CA GLY A 255 -4.33 48.56 53.21
C GLY A 255 -3.83 47.29 52.52
N LYS A 256 -3.35 46.37 53.33
CA LYS A 256 -2.90 45.04 52.94
C LYS A 256 -4.03 44.28 52.22
N ALA A 257 -3.92 44.05 50.93
CA ALA A 257 -4.75 43.08 50.22
C ALA A 257 -4.27 41.64 50.51
N LYS A 258 -5.20 40.82 50.96
CA LYS A 258 -5.02 39.37 51.15
C LYS A 258 -4.68 38.71 49.78
N ARG A 259 -3.59 37.94 49.79
CA ARG A 259 -3.29 36.99 48.75
C ARG A 259 -4.23 35.80 48.92
N GLU A 260 -5.16 35.63 48.02
CA GLU A 260 -5.86 34.36 47.83
C GLU A 260 -5.04 33.51 46.82
N SER A 261 -4.73 32.31 47.33
CA SER A 261 -4.07 31.21 46.64
C SER A 261 -5.03 30.66 45.59
N ALA A 262 -4.68 30.74 44.31
CA ALA A 262 -5.32 29.93 43.29
C ALA A 262 -4.46 28.69 43.02
N ALA A 263 -5.02 27.57 43.39
CA ALA A 263 -4.49 26.24 43.22
C ALA A 263 -4.55 25.78 41.78
N ASN A 264 -3.45 25.16 41.39
CA ASN A 264 -3.36 23.91 40.59
C ASN A 264 -4.58 23.55 39.71
N HIS A 265 -4.46 23.70 38.42
CA HIS A 265 -5.21 22.91 37.48
C HIS A 265 -4.26 21.99 36.69
N SER A 266 -4.39 20.71 36.99
CA SER A 266 -3.64 19.59 36.51
C SER A 266 -3.90 19.38 35.00
N LEU A 267 -2.82 19.27 34.25
CA LEU A 267 -2.75 18.65 32.92
C LEU A 267 -2.99 17.14 33.06
N LYS A 268 -4.19 16.71 32.77
CA LYS A 268 -4.53 15.34 32.39
C LYS A 268 -5.84 15.40 31.61
N ASP A 269 -5.75 15.32 30.30
CA ASP A 269 -6.75 14.80 29.37
C ASP A 269 -6.37 15.20 27.93
N TYR A 270 -5.34 14.53 27.40
CA TYR A 270 -5.16 14.40 25.97
C TYR A 270 -4.51 13.04 25.68
N GLU A 271 -5.25 11.98 25.97
CA GLU A 271 -5.10 10.69 25.30
C GLU A 271 -6.49 10.22 24.91
N ARG A 272 -6.83 10.43 23.65
CA ARG A 272 -7.77 9.66 22.81
C ARG A 272 -8.17 10.52 21.61
N PHE A 273 -7.49 10.33 20.52
CA PHE A 273 -8.10 10.06 19.19
C PHE A 273 -6.96 9.65 18.26
#